data_9fa915d07f5a459ae4c4f65bb5727562
#
_entry.id   9fa915d07f5a459ae4c4f65bb5727562
#
_cell.length_a   1.000
_cell.length_b   1.000
_cell.length_c   1.000
_cell.angle_alpha   90.00
_cell.angle_beta   90.00
_cell.angle_gamma   90.00
#
_symmetry.space_group_name_H-M   'P 1'
#
loop_
_entity.id
_entity.type
_entity.pdbx_description
1 polymer ?
#
loop_
_entity_poly.entity_id
_entity_poly.type
_entity_poly.pdbx_seq_one_letter_code
_entity_poly.pdbx_strand_id
1 'polypeptide(L)'
;MIFREAIRVILNEQISEGIYKTIFKSSSISSIALPGQFINILPKHNWPQVMRRPMSIASQINNEISIIYKPIGDGTKIMANWKQGDIVDVIGPLGNYWNNYKRTFPILIGGGVGIAPILNLHYHLLEKDIIHILIMGARNSREHFLNHM
;
A
#
# COMPACT_ATOMS: atom_id res chain seq x y z
N MET A 1 -13.86 1.55 12.03
CA MET A 1 -14.55 2.64 11.28
C MET A 1 -14.08 2.56 9.83
N ILE A 2 -14.94 2.85 8.85
CA ILE A 2 -14.60 2.82 7.41
C ILE A 2 -14.96 4.19 6.84
N PHE A 3 -14.05 4.79 6.06
CA PHE A 3 -14.27 6.07 5.38
C PHE A 3 -14.43 5.87 3.87
N ARG A 4 -15.20 6.74 3.25
CA ARG A 4 -15.11 7.00 1.82
C ARG A 4 -14.60 8.42 1.63
N GLU A 5 -13.46 8.58 0.99
CA GLU A 5 -12.76 9.84 0.84
C GLU A 5 -12.31 10.08 -0.60
N ALA A 6 -12.27 11.34 -0.99
CA ALA A 6 -11.55 11.81 -2.16
C ALA A 6 -10.15 12.25 -1.70
N ILE A 7 -9.15 11.41 -1.93
CA ILE A 7 -7.77 11.63 -1.47
C ILE A 7 -6.86 12.11 -2.60
N ARG A 8 -5.84 12.90 -2.24
CA ARG A 8 -4.92 13.50 -3.20
C ARG A 8 -3.68 12.62 -3.38
N VAL A 9 -3.29 12.40 -4.62
CA VAL A 9 -1.98 11.80 -4.98
C VAL A 9 -0.88 12.81 -4.64
N ILE A 10 0.08 12.40 -3.81
CA ILE A 10 1.27 13.18 -3.45
C ILE A 10 2.44 12.78 -4.33
N LEU A 11 2.59 11.48 -4.57
CA LEU A 11 3.63 10.90 -5.40
C LEU A 11 3.08 9.67 -6.11
N ASN A 12 3.47 9.47 -7.36
CA ASN A 12 3.24 8.24 -8.10
C ASN A 12 4.47 7.95 -8.95
N GLU A 13 5.22 6.93 -8.62
CA GLU A 13 6.50 6.63 -9.26
C GLU A 13 6.68 5.13 -9.50
N GLN A 14 7.46 4.80 -10.52
CA GLN A 14 7.94 3.44 -10.72
C GLN A 14 9.18 3.21 -9.85
N ILE A 15 9.05 2.35 -8.84
CA ILE A 15 10.13 2.06 -7.89
C ILE A 15 11.01 0.87 -8.31
N SER A 16 10.58 0.10 -9.29
CA SER A 16 11.29 -1.05 -9.84
C SER A 16 10.64 -1.45 -11.16
N GLU A 17 11.23 -2.38 -11.91
CA GLU A 17 10.70 -2.79 -13.21
C GLU A 17 9.24 -3.28 -13.10
N GLY A 18 8.33 -2.48 -13.67
CA GLY A 18 6.89 -2.75 -13.66
C GLY A 18 6.23 -2.70 -12.27
N ILE A 19 6.87 -2.10 -11.26
CA ILE A 19 6.32 -1.93 -9.92
C ILE A 19 6.23 -0.44 -9.59
N TYR A 20 5.05 -0.01 -9.18
CA TYR A 20 4.74 1.37 -8.85
C TYR A 20 4.43 1.52 -7.36
N LYS A 21 4.79 2.69 -6.83
CA LYS A 21 4.38 3.16 -5.51
C LYS A 21 3.59 4.45 -5.67
N THR A 22 2.42 4.51 -5.03
CA THR A 22 1.65 5.75 -4.93
C THR A 22 1.51 6.13 -3.48
N ILE A 23 1.73 7.41 -3.16
CA ILE A 23 1.52 8.02 -1.85
C ILE A 23 0.32 8.96 -1.96
N PHE A 24 -0.60 8.86 -1.00
CA PHE A 24 -1.78 9.69 -0.91
C PHE A 24 -1.83 10.45 0.41
N LYS A 25 -2.38 11.65 0.38
CA LYS A 25 -2.77 12.39 1.58
C LYS A 25 -4.12 11.92 2.08
N SER A 26 -4.16 11.29 3.25
CA SER A 26 -5.40 10.85 3.91
C SER A 26 -5.18 10.79 5.42
N SER A 27 -5.59 11.82 6.14
CA SER A 27 -5.50 11.85 7.60
C SER A 27 -6.47 10.88 8.27
N SER A 28 -7.66 10.69 7.72
CA SER A 28 -8.68 9.82 8.33
C SER A 28 -8.29 8.34 8.25
N ILE A 29 -7.87 7.87 7.05
CA ILE A 29 -7.46 6.46 6.89
C ILE A 29 -6.14 6.21 7.62
N SER A 30 -5.14 7.10 7.48
CA SER A 30 -3.82 6.87 8.09
C SER A 30 -3.86 6.81 9.62
N SER A 31 -4.79 7.54 10.24
CA SER A 31 -4.90 7.58 11.72
C SER A 31 -5.47 6.31 12.34
N ILE A 32 -6.20 5.49 11.57
CA ILE A 32 -6.91 4.31 12.08
C ILE A 32 -6.56 3.01 11.38
N ALA A 33 -5.91 3.05 10.22
CA ALA A 33 -5.50 1.84 9.51
C ALA A 33 -4.50 1.04 10.35
N LEU A 34 -4.58 -0.27 10.22
CA LEU A 34 -3.70 -1.22 10.92
C LEU A 34 -3.00 -2.13 9.89
N PRO A 35 -1.80 -2.65 10.22
CA PRO A 35 -1.07 -3.54 9.33
C PRO A 35 -1.89 -4.76 8.87
N GLY A 36 -1.90 -5.00 7.57
CA GLY A 36 -2.69 -6.06 6.93
C GLY A 36 -3.95 -5.55 6.25
N GLN A 37 -4.42 -4.35 6.57
CA GLN A 37 -5.59 -3.75 5.94
C GLN A 37 -5.30 -3.19 4.55
N PHE A 38 -6.37 -2.97 3.78
CA PHE A 38 -6.33 -2.48 2.42
C PHE A 38 -7.34 -1.35 2.19
N ILE A 39 -7.25 -0.70 1.05
CA ILE A 39 -8.22 0.27 0.54
C ILE A 39 -8.79 -0.20 -0.79
N ASN A 40 -10.04 0.16 -1.07
CA ASN A 40 -10.69 -0.03 -2.36
C ASN A 40 -10.69 1.27 -3.16
N ILE A 41 -10.03 1.26 -4.31
CA ILE A 41 -9.75 2.44 -5.14
C ILE A 41 -10.63 2.45 -6.38
N LEU A 42 -11.20 3.61 -6.71
CA LEU A 42 -11.80 3.88 -8.01
C LEU A 42 -10.71 4.49 -8.93
N PRO A 43 -10.25 3.78 -9.99
CA PRO A 43 -9.07 4.21 -10.76
C PRO A 43 -9.22 5.57 -11.47
N LYS A 44 -10.47 5.95 -11.80
CA LYS A 44 -10.84 7.27 -12.33
C LYS A 44 -12.32 7.54 -12.07
N HIS A 45 -12.74 8.81 -12.10
CA HIS A 45 -14.11 9.22 -11.78
C HIS A 45 -15.18 8.48 -12.63
N ASN A 46 -14.97 8.40 -13.93
CA ASN A 46 -15.87 7.71 -14.87
C ASN A 46 -15.37 6.29 -15.19
N TRP A 47 -15.04 5.52 -14.13
CA TRP A 47 -14.60 4.15 -14.27
C TRP A 47 -15.78 3.25 -14.73
N PRO A 48 -15.71 2.62 -15.93
CA PRO A 48 -16.84 1.90 -16.49
C PRO A 48 -17.13 0.55 -15.85
N GLN A 49 -16.18 0.03 -15.06
CA GLN A 49 -16.35 -1.26 -14.38
C GLN A 49 -16.91 -1.04 -12.98
N VAL A 50 -17.80 -1.93 -12.54
CA VAL A 50 -18.44 -1.85 -11.23
C VAL A 50 -17.44 -2.01 -10.08
N MET A 51 -16.41 -2.81 -10.28
CA MET A 51 -15.48 -3.17 -9.20
C MET A 51 -14.36 -2.15 -9.03
N ARG A 52 -14.20 -1.66 -7.81
CA ARG A 52 -13.00 -0.95 -7.35
C ARG A 52 -11.78 -1.88 -7.33
N ARG A 53 -10.61 -1.34 -7.20
CA ARG A 53 -9.35 -2.09 -7.08
C ARG A 53 -8.91 -2.17 -5.63
N PRO A 54 -8.90 -3.37 -5.01
CA PRO A 54 -8.35 -3.55 -3.66
C PRO A 54 -6.84 -3.42 -3.71
N MET A 55 -6.29 -2.55 -2.85
CA MET A 55 -4.85 -2.31 -2.73
C MET A 55 -4.46 -2.34 -1.26
N SER A 56 -3.53 -3.22 -0.91
CA SER A 56 -2.97 -3.26 0.44
C SER A 56 -2.26 -1.96 0.78
N ILE A 57 -2.46 -1.48 2.01
CA ILE A 57 -1.71 -0.34 2.54
C ILE A 57 -0.28 -0.82 2.82
N ALA A 58 0.70 -0.17 2.19
CA ALA A 58 2.12 -0.50 2.33
C ALA A 58 2.81 0.32 3.42
N SER A 59 2.31 1.52 3.70
CA SER A 59 2.71 2.35 4.84
C SER A 59 1.64 3.35 5.22
N GLN A 60 1.70 3.84 6.47
CA GLN A 60 0.84 4.89 7.01
C GLN A 60 1.70 5.77 7.93
N ILE A 61 2.13 6.93 7.45
CA ILE A 61 3.05 7.83 8.15
C ILE A 61 2.63 9.27 7.87
N ASN A 62 2.65 10.14 8.89
CA ASN A 62 2.45 11.59 8.73
C ASN A 62 1.18 12.01 7.97
N ASN A 63 0.04 11.38 8.26
CA ASN A 63 -1.22 11.60 7.55
C ASN A 63 -1.18 11.19 6.07
N GLU A 64 -0.30 10.29 5.72
CA GLU A 64 -0.18 9.71 4.38
C GLU A 64 -0.33 8.20 4.43
N ILE A 65 -0.85 7.63 3.35
CA ILE A 65 -0.87 6.19 3.11
C ILE A 65 -0.20 5.90 1.77
N SER A 66 0.46 4.76 1.67
CA SER A 66 1.02 4.31 0.40
C SER A 66 0.51 2.95 -0.03
N ILE A 67 0.53 2.71 -1.33
CA ILE A 67 0.27 1.41 -1.96
C ILE A 67 1.42 1.04 -2.89
N ILE A 68 1.62 -0.26 -3.10
CA ILE A 68 2.58 -0.80 -4.08
C ILE A 68 1.84 -1.78 -4.98
N TYR A 69 1.99 -1.64 -6.30
CA TYR A 69 1.23 -2.43 -7.27
C TYR A 69 1.96 -2.63 -8.61
N LYS A 70 1.47 -3.59 -9.41
CA LYS A 70 1.86 -3.79 -10.82
C LYS A 70 0.72 -3.36 -11.74
N PRO A 71 0.99 -2.60 -12.82
CA PRO A 71 -0.01 -2.19 -13.81
C PRO A 71 -0.33 -3.33 -14.79
N ILE A 72 -1.04 -4.36 -14.32
CA ILE A 72 -1.38 -5.56 -15.11
C ILE A 72 -2.68 -5.35 -15.90
N GLY A 73 -3.74 -4.90 -15.25
CA GLY A 73 -5.05 -4.67 -15.85
C GLY A 73 -5.34 -3.19 -16.09
N ASP A 74 -6.44 -2.89 -16.79
CA ASP A 74 -6.80 -1.52 -17.20
C ASP A 74 -6.85 -0.54 -16.02
N GLY A 75 -7.43 -0.94 -14.89
CA GLY A 75 -7.49 -0.07 -13.71
C GLY A 75 -6.10 0.29 -13.19
N THR A 76 -5.21 -0.68 -13.06
CA THR A 76 -3.84 -0.43 -12.56
C THR A 76 -2.96 0.27 -13.59
N LYS A 77 -3.23 0.12 -14.89
CA LYS A 77 -2.58 0.93 -15.94
C LYS A 77 -3.00 2.40 -15.87
N ILE A 78 -4.28 2.69 -15.56
CA ILE A 78 -4.74 4.05 -15.29
C ILE A 78 -4.03 4.61 -14.07
N MET A 79 -3.97 3.84 -12.98
CA MET A 79 -3.29 4.24 -11.75
C MET A 79 -1.82 4.58 -11.98
N ALA A 80 -1.10 3.83 -12.84
CA ALA A 80 0.29 4.11 -13.19
C ALA A 80 0.50 5.47 -13.91
N ASN A 81 -0.56 6.05 -14.47
CA ASN A 81 -0.53 7.35 -15.13
C ASN A 81 -0.97 8.52 -14.23
N TRP A 82 -1.35 8.28 -12.97
CA TRP A 82 -1.69 9.34 -12.04
C TRP A 82 -0.55 10.34 -11.87
N LYS A 83 -0.94 11.60 -11.68
CA LYS A 83 -0.01 12.70 -11.45
C LYS A 83 -0.19 13.24 -10.02
N GLN A 84 0.85 13.88 -9.52
CA GLN A 84 0.74 14.65 -8.29
C GLN A 84 -0.41 15.64 -8.40
N GLY A 85 -1.27 15.66 -7.40
CA GLY A 85 -2.46 16.52 -7.34
C GLY A 85 -3.74 15.84 -7.78
N ASP A 86 -3.70 14.71 -8.49
CA ASP A 86 -4.89 13.96 -8.88
C ASP A 86 -5.73 13.59 -7.64
N ILE A 87 -7.05 13.60 -7.81
CA ILE A 87 -8.00 13.23 -6.76
C ILE A 87 -8.57 11.85 -7.06
N VAL A 88 -8.49 10.98 -6.08
CA VAL A 88 -8.86 9.56 -6.19
C VAL A 88 -9.91 9.22 -5.12
N ASP A 89 -11.02 8.60 -5.54
CA ASP A 89 -12.07 8.13 -4.62
C ASP A 89 -11.65 6.76 -4.04
N VAL A 90 -11.56 6.69 -2.72
CA VAL A 90 -11.17 5.48 -1.99
C VAL A 90 -12.17 5.16 -0.88
N ILE A 91 -12.24 3.86 -0.54
CA ILE A 91 -12.98 3.35 0.62
C ILE A 91 -11.99 2.56 1.47
N GLY A 92 -11.90 2.88 2.74
CA GLY A 92 -11.03 2.17 3.69
C GLY A 92 -10.96 2.78 5.08
N PRO A 93 -10.14 2.19 5.97
CA PRO A 93 -9.44 0.93 5.80
C PRO A 93 -10.41 -0.27 5.83
N LEU A 94 -10.08 -1.34 5.13
CA LEU A 94 -10.90 -2.55 4.99
C LEU A 94 -10.09 -3.79 5.37
N GLY A 95 -10.80 -4.89 5.66
CA GLY A 95 -10.20 -6.19 5.96
C GLY A 95 -9.69 -6.33 7.39
N ASN A 96 -9.11 -7.50 7.64
CA ASN A 96 -8.53 -7.85 8.92
C ASN A 96 -7.13 -7.25 9.06
N TYR A 97 -6.59 -7.27 10.28
CA TYR A 97 -5.25 -6.78 10.61
C TYR A 97 -4.48 -7.80 11.44
N TRP A 98 -3.16 -7.69 11.44
CA TRP A 98 -2.29 -8.53 12.25
C TRP A 98 -2.06 -7.93 13.63
N ASN A 99 -2.27 -8.74 14.68
CA ASN A 99 -2.07 -8.33 16.07
C ASN A 99 -1.36 -9.41 16.92
N ASN A 100 -1.04 -10.57 16.33
CA ASN A 100 -0.53 -11.77 17.02
C ASN A 100 1.00 -11.78 17.19
N TYR A 101 1.67 -10.63 17.10
CA TYR A 101 3.13 -10.54 17.19
C TYR A 101 3.65 -10.25 18.61
N LYS A 102 2.77 -10.05 19.60
CA LYS A 102 3.15 -9.82 20.99
C LYS A 102 3.75 -11.10 21.58
N ARG A 103 4.91 -10.97 22.26
CA ARG A 103 5.66 -12.08 22.88
C ARG A 103 6.15 -13.15 21.87
N THR A 104 6.36 -12.77 20.62
CA THR A 104 6.91 -13.64 19.58
C THR A 104 8.14 -12.97 18.96
N PHE A 105 8.89 -13.72 18.16
CA PHE A 105 9.92 -13.17 17.29
C PHE A 105 9.39 -13.24 15.84
N PRO A 106 8.84 -12.13 15.31
CA PRO A 106 8.22 -12.16 13.99
C PRO A 106 9.26 -12.35 12.87
N ILE A 107 8.93 -13.24 11.93
CA ILE A 107 9.64 -13.40 10.66
C ILE A 107 8.65 -13.00 9.56
N LEU A 108 8.91 -11.87 8.91
CA LEU A 108 8.06 -11.28 7.89
C LEU A 108 8.59 -11.69 6.52
N ILE A 109 7.76 -12.37 5.71
CA ILE A 109 8.17 -12.86 4.40
C ILE A 109 7.19 -12.35 3.35
N GLY A 110 7.70 -11.71 2.30
CA GLY A 110 6.87 -11.23 1.19
C GLY A 110 7.58 -11.36 -0.15
N GLY A 111 6.81 -11.59 -1.23
CA GLY A 111 7.33 -11.71 -2.58
C GLY A 111 6.64 -10.76 -3.56
N GLY A 112 7.42 -10.10 -4.42
CA GLY A 112 6.91 -9.13 -5.39
C GLY A 112 6.03 -8.07 -4.70
N VAL A 113 4.89 -7.71 -5.30
CA VAL A 113 3.94 -6.73 -4.71
C VAL A 113 3.21 -7.24 -3.47
N GLY A 114 3.26 -8.55 -3.17
CA GLY A 114 2.74 -9.12 -1.94
C GLY A 114 3.51 -8.66 -0.69
N ILE A 115 4.67 -8.04 -0.85
CA ILE A 115 5.41 -7.39 0.23
C ILE A 115 4.68 -6.15 0.79
N ALA A 116 3.80 -5.49 0.03
CA ALA A 116 3.16 -4.24 0.44
C ALA A 116 2.55 -4.28 1.85
N PRO A 117 1.62 -5.20 2.19
CA PRO A 117 1.07 -5.28 3.54
C PRO A 117 2.13 -5.70 4.59
N ILE A 118 3.14 -6.46 4.19
CA ILE A 118 4.25 -6.88 5.05
C ILE A 118 5.13 -5.68 5.44
N LEU A 119 5.35 -4.75 4.51
CA LEU A 119 6.07 -3.50 4.81
C LEU A 119 5.32 -2.64 5.82
N ASN A 120 4.00 -2.55 5.71
CA ASN A 120 3.21 -1.84 6.70
C ASN A 120 3.40 -2.44 8.12
N LEU A 121 3.40 -3.76 8.23
CA LEU A 121 3.70 -4.42 9.50
C LEU A 121 5.15 -4.18 9.94
N HIS A 122 6.11 -4.22 9.02
CA HIS A 122 7.52 -3.93 9.31
C HIS A 122 7.70 -2.55 9.95
N TYR A 123 7.16 -1.50 9.33
CA TYR A 123 7.23 -0.13 9.87
C TYR A 123 6.55 -0.03 11.24
N HIS A 124 5.39 -0.64 11.38
CA HIS A 124 4.66 -0.66 12.65
C HIS A 124 5.45 -1.38 13.78
N LEU A 125 6.18 -2.45 13.47
CA LEU A 125 7.02 -3.14 14.45
C LEU A 125 8.27 -2.32 14.80
N LEU A 126 8.85 -1.59 13.83
CA LEU A 126 9.95 -0.66 14.08
C LEU A 126 9.53 0.47 15.03
N GLU A 127 8.36 1.08 14.80
CA GLU A 127 7.82 2.14 15.68
C GLU A 127 7.57 1.66 17.13
N LYS A 128 7.43 0.35 17.32
CA LYS A 128 7.22 -0.29 18.64
C LYS A 128 8.46 -0.92 19.24
N ASP A 129 9.63 -0.73 18.62
CA ASP A 129 10.91 -1.34 19.00
C ASP A 129 10.83 -2.89 19.11
N ILE A 130 9.99 -3.52 18.27
CA ILE A 130 9.85 -4.98 18.23
C ILE A 130 10.87 -5.55 17.25
N ILE A 131 11.81 -6.34 17.78
CA ILE A 131 12.83 -7.02 16.97
C ILE A 131 12.16 -8.07 16.07
N HIS A 132 12.46 -8.04 14.77
CA HIS A 132 11.90 -8.94 13.78
C HIS A 132 12.85 -9.09 12.57
N ILE A 133 12.59 -10.07 11.71
CA ILE A 133 13.28 -10.26 10.44
C ILE A 133 12.33 -9.96 9.29
N LEU A 134 12.80 -9.20 8.30
CA LEU A 134 12.11 -8.98 7.02
C LEU A 134 12.85 -9.68 5.89
N ILE A 135 12.15 -10.58 5.20
CA ILE A 135 12.65 -11.30 4.02
C ILE A 135 11.81 -10.90 2.81
N MET A 136 12.47 -10.36 1.79
CA MET A 136 11.81 -9.99 0.54
C MET A 136 12.34 -10.84 -0.61
N GLY A 137 11.41 -11.49 -1.34
CA GLY A 137 11.67 -12.20 -2.57
C GLY A 137 11.21 -11.42 -3.80
N ALA A 138 11.91 -11.58 -4.92
CA ALA A 138 11.50 -11.09 -6.23
C ALA A 138 11.84 -12.15 -7.29
N ARG A 139 11.18 -12.11 -8.47
CA ARG A 139 11.48 -13.05 -9.56
C ARG A 139 12.88 -12.87 -10.14
N ASN A 140 13.38 -11.64 -10.08
CA ASN A 140 14.72 -11.27 -10.53
C ASN A 140 15.16 -9.96 -9.84
N SER A 141 16.44 -9.59 -10.01
CA SER A 141 17.02 -8.39 -9.38
C SER A 141 16.37 -7.07 -9.84
N ARG A 142 15.83 -7.00 -11.05
CA ARG A 142 15.19 -5.78 -11.59
C ARG A 142 13.83 -5.50 -10.96
N GLU A 143 13.16 -6.53 -10.45
CA GLU A 143 11.90 -6.40 -9.69
C GLU A 143 12.12 -6.17 -8.19
N HIS A 144 13.34 -6.22 -7.71
CA HIS A 144 13.67 -6.00 -6.31
C HIS A 144 13.80 -4.50 -6.02
N PHE A 145 13.09 -3.99 -5.00
CA PHE A 145 13.00 -2.55 -4.73
C PHE A 145 13.35 -2.14 -3.29
N LEU A 146 13.93 -3.04 -2.47
CA LEU A 146 14.34 -2.69 -1.10
C LEU A 146 15.35 -1.53 -1.05
N ASN A 147 16.14 -1.32 -2.10
CA ASN A 147 17.10 -0.22 -2.17
C ASN A 147 16.45 1.17 -2.42
N HIS A 148 15.14 1.21 -2.59
CA HIS A 148 14.35 2.42 -2.85
C HIS A 148 13.33 2.72 -1.74
N MET A 149 13.52 2.10 -0.55
CA MET A 149 12.66 2.28 0.62
C MET A 149 13.37 3.07 1.71
#